data_fc335732f452c8ba8e6fcbd951195fda
#
_entry.id   fc335732f452c8ba8e6fcbd951195fda
#
_cell.length_a   1.000
_cell.length_b   1.000
_cell.length_c   1.000
_cell.angle_alpha   90.00
_cell.angle_beta   90.00
_cell.angle_gamma   90.00
#
_symmetry.space_group_name_H-M   'P 1'
#
loop_
_entity.id
_entity.type
_entity.pdbx_description
1 polymer ?
#
loop_
_entity_poly.entity_id
_entity_poly.type
_entity_poly.pdbx_seq_one_letter_code
_entity_poly.pdbx_strand_id
1 'polypeptide(L)'
;GLNGDFDCDQVTAKGVFSQEANEEAERLMHSKKHFVNIAGAAMRVIGNEATLTMYTLTRDPIASSGTLSDTLKKELLAMDPEDLSVSWFTKNCTDHYSRSQGEVKARININSRVTLQPKEYLNNKEVIQTTAGRIIFNKMCIEGKVDSVSGYVNIPFTKKNFGKFVN
;
A
#
# COMPACT_ATOMS: atom_id res chain seq x y z
N GLY A 1 12.76 7.45 -9.76
CA GLY A 1 13.16 8.67 -10.37
C GLY A 1 14.64 8.97 -10.32
N LEU A 2 14.96 10.24 -10.19
CA LEU A 2 16.35 10.72 -10.18
C LEU A 2 17.08 10.40 -8.87
N ASN A 3 16.37 9.92 -7.88
CA ASN A 3 16.91 9.69 -6.53
C ASN A 3 17.61 10.92 -5.94
N GLY A 4 17.14 12.12 -6.34
CA GLY A 4 17.67 13.41 -5.91
C GLY A 4 17.23 13.78 -4.50
N ASP A 5 18.09 14.48 -3.79
CA ASP A 5 17.83 15.00 -2.46
C ASP A 5 18.03 16.54 -2.46
N PHE A 6 17.67 17.23 -1.37
CA PHE A 6 17.83 18.68 -1.23
C PHE A 6 19.22 19.10 -0.70
N ASP A 7 20.23 18.29 -0.92
CA ASP A 7 21.62 18.50 -0.50
C ASP A 7 22.54 19.02 -1.60
N CYS A 8 22.00 19.79 -2.54
CA CYS A 8 22.69 20.37 -3.71
C CYS A 8 22.91 19.42 -4.88
N ASP A 9 22.08 18.39 -5.03
CA ASP A 9 22.09 17.54 -6.21
C ASP A 9 21.92 18.35 -7.49
N GLN A 10 22.77 18.06 -8.49
CA GLN A 10 22.72 18.69 -9.80
C GLN A 10 22.05 17.77 -10.82
N VAL A 11 21.18 18.34 -11.62
CA VAL A 11 20.48 17.63 -12.71
C VAL A 11 20.91 18.21 -14.06
N THR A 12 21.28 17.35 -14.99
CA THR A 12 21.54 17.74 -16.37
C THR A 12 20.35 17.34 -17.25
N ALA A 13 19.79 18.31 -17.95
CA ALA A 13 18.76 18.09 -18.96
C ALA A 13 19.38 18.16 -20.35
N LYS A 14 19.12 17.16 -21.20
CA LYS A 14 19.52 17.15 -22.61
C LYS A 14 18.27 17.06 -23.47
N GLY A 15 18.16 17.95 -24.46
CA GLY A 15 17.10 17.92 -25.46
C GLY A 15 17.44 16.94 -26.58
N VAL A 16 16.43 16.29 -27.13
CA VAL A 16 16.50 15.51 -28.37
C VAL A 16 15.83 16.30 -29.51
N PHE A 17 16.47 16.45 -30.62
CA PHE A 17 16.06 17.40 -31.65
C PHE A 17 15.52 16.75 -32.93
N SER A 18 15.86 15.48 -33.21
CA SER A 18 15.28 14.80 -34.37
C SER A 18 13.98 14.10 -34.00
N GLN A 19 13.11 13.90 -34.99
CA GLN A 19 11.85 13.18 -34.78
C GLN A 19 12.12 11.73 -34.36
N GLU A 20 13.06 11.07 -35.06
CA GLU A 20 13.42 9.67 -34.77
C GLU A 20 13.95 9.50 -33.33
N ALA A 21 14.80 10.43 -32.88
CA ALA A 21 15.33 10.39 -31.51
C ALA A 21 14.24 10.64 -30.47
N ASN A 22 13.25 11.49 -30.74
CA ASN A 22 12.11 11.70 -29.86
C ASN A 22 11.22 10.46 -29.80
N GLU A 23 10.92 9.82 -30.92
CA GLU A 23 10.14 8.58 -30.98
C GLU A 23 10.88 7.44 -30.27
N GLU A 24 12.21 7.34 -30.41
CA GLU A 24 13.00 6.35 -29.67
C GLU A 24 13.01 6.64 -28.17
N ALA A 25 13.18 7.89 -27.75
CA ALA A 25 13.15 8.28 -26.35
C ALA A 25 11.79 7.98 -25.73
N GLU A 26 10.69 8.28 -26.41
CA GLU A 26 9.34 7.95 -25.95
C GLU A 26 9.15 6.42 -25.83
N ARG A 27 9.63 5.67 -26.82
CA ARG A 27 9.52 4.22 -26.82
C ARG A 27 10.35 3.55 -25.73
N LEU A 28 11.58 4.03 -25.49
CA LEU A 28 12.54 3.38 -24.59
C LEU A 28 12.55 3.98 -23.19
N MET A 29 12.37 5.31 -23.05
CA MET A 29 12.56 6.02 -21.79
C MET A 29 11.25 6.35 -21.09
N HIS A 30 10.10 6.05 -21.68
CA HIS A 30 8.81 6.31 -21.07
C HIS A 30 8.68 5.55 -19.76
N SER A 31 8.33 6.26 -18.69
CA SER A 31 8.31 5.73 -17.32
C SER A 31 7.44 4.49 -17.14
N LYS A 32 6.38 4.32 -17.92
CA LYS A 32 5.50 3.14 -17.88
C LYS A 32 6.14 1.87 -18.48
N LYS A 33 7.28 1.98 -19.14
CA LYS A 33 7.96 0.85 -19.80
C LYS A 33 9.16 0.31 -19.01
N HIS A 34 9.59 1.04 -17.97
CA HIS A 34 10.76 0.68 -17.17
C HIS A 34 10.37 0.02 -15.84
N PHE A 35 9.75 -1.14 -15.90
CA PHE A 35 9.42 -1.91 -14.71
C PHE A 35 10.47 -2.98 -14.39
N VAL A 36 11.09 -3.53 -15.43
CA VAL A 36 12.10 -4.59 -15.28
C VAL A 36 13.38 -4.20 -16.00
N ASN A 37 14.53 -4.65 -15.48
CA ASN A 37 15.82 -4.53 -16.14
C ASN A 37 16.01 -5.63 -17.19
N ILE A 38 17.14 -5.61 -17.89
CA ILE A 38 17.49 -6.60 -18.93
C ILE A 38 17.57 -8.04 -18.38
N ALA A 39 17.75 -8.23 -17.08
CA ALA A 39 17.77 -9.53 -16.44
C ALA A 39 16.39 -9.95 -15.90
N GLY A 40 15.33 -9.18 -16.17
CA GLY A 40 13.97 -9.47 -15.71
C GLY A 40 13.70 -9.07 -14.25
N ALA A 41 14.65 -8.46 -13.54
CA ALA A 41 14.44 -8.02 -12.17
C ALA A 41 13.71 -6.67 -12.11
N ALA A 42 12.85 -6.49 -11.12
CA ALA A 42 12.12 -5.23 -10.92
C ALA A 42 13.08 -4.06 -10.69
N MET A 43 12.98 -3.03 -11.55
CA MET A 43 13.78 -1.81 -11.44
C MET A 43 13.18 -0.78 -10.50
N ARG A 44 11.89 -0.85 -10.26
CA ARG A 44 11.17 0.12 -9.43
C ARG A 44 11.00 -0.43 -8.04
N VAL A 45 11.38 0.37 -7.07
CA VAL A 45 11.14 0.14 -5.66
C VAL A 45 10.21 1.23 -5.13
N ILE A 46 9.39 0.87 -4.17
CA ILE A 46 8.52 1.83 -3.49
C ILE A 46 9.40 2.80 -2.70
N GLY A 47 9.10 4.10 -2.80
CA GLY A 47 9.76 5.14 -2.02
C GLY A 47 9.62 4.93 -0.51
N ASN A 48 10.48 5.60 0.27
CA ASN A 48 10.57 5.39 1.72
C ASN A 48 9.25 5.69 2.44
N GLU A 49 8.58 6.79 2.09
CA GLU A 49 7.32 7.21 2.69
C GLU A 49 6.20 6.22 2.38
N ALA A 50 6.10 5.77 1.14
CA ALA A 50 5.11 4.78 0.75
C ALA A 50 5.36 3.44 1.44
N THR A 51 6.63 3.02 1.60
CA THR A 51 6.98 1.81 2.35
C THR A 51 6.58 1.95 3.82
N LEU A 52 6.84 3.11 4.44
CA LEU A 52 6.46 3.38 5.82
C LEU A 52 4.94 3.34 6.00
N THR A 53 4.21 3.97 5.10
CA THR A 53 2.73 3.98 5.12
C THR A 53 2.18 2.56 4.99
N MET A 54 2.67 1.78 4.02
CA MET A 54 2.25 0.39 3.82
C MET A 54 2.61 -0.49 5.03
N TYR A 55 3.80 -0.30 5.61
CA TYR A 55 4.19 -0.99 6.82
C TYR A 55 3.27 -0.64 8.00
N THR A 56 3.00 0.65 8.23
CA THR A 56 2.12 1.11 9.30
C THR A 56 0.72 0.52 9.16
N LEU A 57 0.20 0.46 7.94
CA LEU A 57 -1.10 -0.10 7.63
C LEU A 57 -1.17 -1.62 7.87
N THR A 58 -0.08 -2.34 7.57
CA THR A 58 -0.07 -3.82 7.59
C THR A 58 0.68 -4.44 8.76
N ARG A 59 1.29 -3.66 9.64
CA ARG A 59 2.08 -4.18 10.77
C ARG A 59 1.25 -5.05 11.71
N ASP A 60 1.94 -5.84 12.52
CA ASP A 60 1.31 -6.70 13.51
C ASP A 60 0.59 -5.90 14.60
N PRO A 61 -0.50 -6.47 15.17
CA PRO A 61 -1.21 -5.81 16.25
C PRO A 61 -0.31 -5.74 17.50
N ILE A 62 -0.35 -4.61 18.17
CA ILE A 62 0.30 -4.43 19.47
C ILE A 62 -0.71 -4.64 20.60
N ALA A 63 -0.21 -4.95 21.80
CA ALA A 63 -1.07 -5.32 22.94
C ALA A 63 -2.16 -4.29 23.23
N SER A 64 -1.83 -3.00 23.11
CA SER A 64 -2.73 -1.86 23.40
C SER A 64 -3.68 -1.49 22.26
N SER A 65 -3.61 -2.13 21.09
CA SER A 65 -4.46 -1.77 19.93
C SER A 65 -5.92 -2.22 20.08
N GLY A 66 -6.19 -3.18 20.95
CA GLY A 66 -7.55 -3.70 21.19
C GLY A 66 -8.08 -4.52 20.01
N THR A 67 -9.37 -4.83 20.11
CA THR A 67 -10.10 -5.56 19.06
C THR A 67 -11.11 -4.61 18.40
N LEU A 68 -11.25 -4.70 17.09
CA LEU A 68 -12.24 -3.92 16.35
C LEU A 68 -13.64 -4.42 16.70
N SER A 69 -14.58 -3.51 16.95
CA SER A 69 -15.97 -3.87 17.22
C SER A 69 -16.63 -4.52 15.99
N ASP A 70 -17.61 -5.41 16.23
CA ASP A 70 -18.30 -6.08 15.14
C ASP A 70 -19.07 -5.13 14.23
N THR A 71 -19.58 -4.02 14.77
CA THR A 71 -20.26 -2.98 14.00
C THR A 71 -19.30 -2.33 13.01
N LEU A 72 -18.14 -1.85 13.49
CA LEU A 72 -17.11 -1.24 12.63
C LEU A 72 -16.50 -2.24 11.63
N LYS A 73 -16.35 -3.50 12.06
CA LYS A 73 -15.92 -4.57 11.15
C LYS A 73 -16.90 -4.78 9.99
N LYS A 74 -18.20 -4.85 10.27
CA LYS A 74 -19.24 -4.99 9.25
C LYS A 74 -19.26 -3.78 8.30
N GLU A 75 -19.17 -2.58 8.85
CA GLU A 75 -19.10 -1.33 8.09
C GLU A 75 -17.88 -1.32 7.16
N LEU A 76 -16.69 -1.63 7.69
CA LEU A 76 -15.45 -1.68 6.90
C LEU A 76 -15.52 -2.74 5.77
N LEU A 77 -16.09 -3.90 6.05
CA LEU A 77 -16.24 -4.95 5.05
C LEU A 77 -17.27 -4.62 3.97
N ALA A 78 -18.31 -3.87 4.30
CA ALA A 78 -19.35 -3.45 3.36
C ALA A 78 -18.95 -2.25 2.49
N MET A 79 -17.91 -1.52 2.88
CA MET A 79 -17.48 -0.31 2.18
C MET A 79 -16.86 -0.65 0.82
N ASP A 80 -17.19 0.11 -0.21
CA ASP A 80 -16.56 -0.03 -1.52
C ASP A 80 -15.11 0.47 -1.47
N PRO A 81 -14.15 -0.18 -2.15
CA PRO A 81 -12.76 0.28 -2.23
C PRO A 81 -12.61 1.72 -2.71
N GLU A 82 -13.48 2.15 -3.61
CA GLU A 82 -13.49 3.52 -4.15
C GLU A 82 -13.85 4.56 -3.07
N ASP A 83 -14.60 4.18 -2.05
CA ASP A 83 -14.96 5.04 -0.92
C ASP A 83 -13.82 5.22 0.08
N LEU A 84 -12.80 4.35 0.04
CA LEU A 84 -11.60 4.41 0.89
C LEU A 84 -10.64 5.53 0.44
N SER A 85 -11.16 6.73 0.26
CA SER A 85 -10.37 7.90 -0.11
C SER A 85 -9.41 8.34 1.00
N VAL A 86 -8.39 9.12 0.65
CA VAL A 86 -7.44 9.69 1.62
C VAL A 86 -8.18 10.49 2.70
N SER A 87 -9.18 11.27 2.31
CA SER A 87 -9.99 12.06 3.25
C SER A 87 -10.80 11.19 4.20
N TRP A 88 -11.40 10.10 3.71
CA TRP A 88 -12.09 9.13 4.56
C TRP A 88 -11.13 8.48 5.55
N PHE A 89 -9.98 8.03 5.05
CA PHE A 89 -8.96 7.38 5.87
C PHE A 89 -8.47 8.31 6.99
N THR A 90 -8.09 9.52 6.65
CA THR A 90 -7.61 10.52 7.63
C THR A 90 -8.65 10.83 8.70
N LYS A 91 -9.93 10.88 8.32
CA LYS A 91 -11.02 11.18 9.24
C LYS A 91 -11.38 10.01 10.17
N ASN A 92 -11.33 8.78 9.65
CA ASN A 92 -11.89 7.62 10.33
C ASN A 92 -10.85 6.68 10.95
N CYS A 93 -9.61 6.76 10.52
CA CYS A 93 -8.56 5.84 10.94
C CYS A 93 -7.44 6.53 11.73
N THR A 94 -6.88 5.80 12.67
CA THR A 94 -5.65 6.19 13.37
C THR A 94 -4.76 4.97 13.54
N ASP A 95 -3.47 5.17 13.65
CA ASP A 95 -2.55 4.15 14.11
C ASP A 95 -2.38 4.18 15.63
N HIS A 96 -1.56 3.27 16.14
CA HIS A 96 -1.30 3.23 17.57
C HIS A 96 -0.54 4.46 18.06
N TYR A 97 0.39 4.96 17.25
CA TYR A 97 1.22 6.09 17.63
C TYR A 97 0.38 7.34 17.83
N SER A 98 -0.41 7.72 16.83
CA SER A 98 -1.31 8.87 16.91
C SER A 98 -2.27 8.78 18.08
N ARG A 99 -2.80 7.57 18.35
CA ARG A 99 -3.67 7.35 19.51
C ARG A 99 -2.94 7.55 20.83
N SER A 100 -1.70 7.11 20.94
CA SER A 100 -0.89 7.25 22.18
C SER A 100 -0.55 8.71 22.48
N GLN A 101 -0.49 9.57 21.46
CA GLN A 101 -0.30 11.00 21.59
C GLN A 101 -1.59 11.78 21.96
N GLY A 102 -2.72 11.10 21.97
CA GLY A 102 -4.01 11.71 22.32
C GLY A 102 -4.59 12.67 21.26
N GLU A 103 -3.98 12.72 20.10
CA GLU A 103 -4.28 13.72 19.06
C GLU A 103 -5.50 13.37 18.19
N VAL A 104 -5.91 12.11 18.13
CA VAL A 104 -6.91 11.66 17.17
C VAL A 104 -8.03 10.86 17.84
N LYS A 105 -9.27 11.33 17.65
CA LYS A 105 -10.49 10.62 18.02
C LYS A 105 -11.05 9.81 16.85
N ALA A 106 -10.20 9.09 16.14
CA ALA A 106 -10.64 8.29 15.01
C ALA A 106 -11.45 7.08 15.47
N ARG A 107 -12.42 6.66 14.65
CA ARG A 107 -13.33 5.54 14.93
C ARG A 107 -12.61 4.19 14.88
N ILE A 108 -11.66 4.04 13.95
CA ILE A 108 -10.96 2.79 13.65
C ILE A 108 -9.48 2.93 13.97
N ASN A 109 -8.98 2.08 14.85
CA ASN A 109 -7.54 1.90 14.99
C ASN A 109 -7.09 0.81 14.02
N ILE A 110 -6.23 1.18 13.06
CA ILE A 110 -5.74 0.29 11.99
C ILE A 110 -5.00 -0.94 12.55
N ASN A 111 -4.45 -0.85 13.76
CA ASN A 111 -3.76 -1.97 14.41
C ASN A 111 -4.71 -2.85 15.25
N SER A 112 -5.99 -2.53 15.33
CA SER A 112 -6.96 -3.36 16.05
C SER A 112 -7.06 -4.75 15.47
N ARG A 113 -7.09 -5.76 16.35
CA ARG A 113 -7.26 -7.16 15.97
C ARG A 113 -8.66 -7.41 15.43
N VAL A 114 -8.72 -8.24 14.42
CA VAL A 114 -9.97 -8.69 13.78
C VAL A 114 -9.89 -10.18 13.51
N THR A 115 -10.92 -10.91 13.94
CA THR A 115 -11.15 -12.27 13.43
C THR A 115 -11.98 -12.15 12.15
N LEU A 116 -11.40 -12.53 11.03
CA LEU A 116 -12.01 -12.47 9.71
C LEU A 116 -12.45 -13.84 9.28
N GLN A 117 -13.76 -13.99 9.00
CA GLN A 117 -14.34 -15.17 8.37
C GLN A 117 -13.96 -15.22 6.89
N PRO A 118 -14.01 -16.39 6.25
CA PRO A 118 -13.74 -16.51 4.81
C PRO A 118 -14.57 -15.52 3.99
N LYS A 119 -13.91 -14.82 3.08
CA LYS A 119 -14.53 -13.86 2.15
C LYS A 119 -13.90 -14.03 0.77
N GLU A 120 -14.69 -14.46 -0.20
CA GLU A 120 -14.21 -14.71 -1.55
C GLU A 120 -13.56 -13.47 -2.17
N TYR A 121 -14.19 -12.30 -2.03
CA TYR A 121 -13.68 -11.04 -2.57
C TYR A 121 -12.38 -10.54 -1.91
N LEU A 122 -11.98 -11.08 -0.76
CA LEU A 122 -10.69 -10.81 -0.12
C LEU A 122 -9.70 -11.97 -0.29
N ASN A 123 -10.07 -13.01 -1.02
CA ASN A 123 -9.24 -14.21 -1.24
C ASN A 123 -8.75 -14.90 0.04
N ASN A 124 -9.41 -14.70 1.19
CA ASN A 124 -9.11 -15.49 2.38
C ASN A 124 -10.03 -16.72 2.44
N LYS A 125 -9.41 -17.91 2.45
CA LYS A 125 -10.12 -19.19 2.39
C LYS A 125 -10.48 -19.76 3.76
N GLU A 126 -9.82 -19.28 4.80
CA GLU A 126 -9.96 -19.77 6.18
C GLU A 126 -10.24 -18.64 7.15
N VAL A 127 -10.66 -19.00 8.38
CA VAL A 127 -10.76 -18.02 9.48
C VAL A 127 -9.36 -17.58 9.87
N ILE A 128 -9.09 -16.29 9.79
CA ILE A 128 -7.78 -15.73 10.09
C ILE A 128 -7.85 -14.65 11.17
N GLN A 129 -6.76 -14.53 11.93
CA GLN A 129 -6.52 -13.38 12.78
C GLN A 129 -5.74 -12.34 11.96
N THR A 130 -6.30 -11.14 11.88
CA THR A 130 -5.75 -10.06 11.07
C THR A 130 -5.91 -8.71 11.79
N THR A 131 -5.66 -7.62 11.11
CA THR A 131 -5.89 -6.26 11.62
C THR A 131 -6.83 -5.47 10.73
N ALA A 132 -7.44 -4.43 11.26
CA ALA A 132 -8.27 -3.51 10.49
C ALA A 132 -7.50 -2.91 9.30
N GLY A 133 -6.23 -2.54 9.52
CA GLY A 133 -5.36 -2.01 8.45
C GLY A 133 -5.08 -3.01 7.34
N ARG A 134 -4.89 -4.30 7.67
CA ARG A 134 -4.73 -5.34 6.64
C ARG A 134 -6.01 -5.57 5.84
N ILE A 135 -7.17 -5.45 6.45
CA ILE A 135 -8.44 -5.50 5.71
C ILE A 135 -8.50 -4.33 4.72
N ILE A 136 -8.21 -3.11 5.17
CA ILE A 136 -8.16 -1.92 4.30
C ILE A 136 -7.16 -2.12 3.16
N PHE A 137 -5.95 -2.58 3.48
CA PHE A 137 -4.90 -2.84 2.48
C PHE A 137 -5.37 -3.84 1.42
N ASN A 138 -5.92 -4.97 1.85
CA ASN A 138 -6.39 -5.99 0.90
C ASN A 138 -7.56 -5.49 0.06
N LYS A 139 -8.50 -4.73 0.63
CA LYS A 139 -9.57 -4.10 -0.16
C LYS A 139 -9.01 -3.15 -1.21
N MET A 140 -8.10 -2.26 -0.84
CA MET A 140 -7.50 -1.31 -1.79
C MET A 140 -6.65 -1.98 -2.87
N CYS A 141 -5.94 -3.06 -2.56
CA CYS A 141 -5.02 -3.73 -3.47
C CYS A 141 -5.70 -4.82 -4.29
N ILE A 142 -6.55 -5.64 -3.69
CA ILE A 142 -7.15 -6.81 -4.32
C ILE A 142 -8.42 -6.43 -5.08
N GLU A 143 -9.33 -5.72 -4.45
CA GLU A 143 -10.53 -5.20 -5.13
C GLU A 143 -10.21 -4.03 -6.07
N GLY A 144 -9.14 -3.28 -5.79
CA GLY A 144 -8.61 -2.21 -6.63
C GLY A 144 -7.89 -2.70 -7.91
N LYS A 145 -8.04 -3.98 -8.29
CA LYS A 145 -7.52 -4.55 -9.55
C LYS A 145 -5.99 -4.60 -9.65
N VAL A 146 -5.30 -4.83 -8.54
CA VAL A 146 -3.89 -5.20 -8.59
C VAL A 146 -3.80 -6.71 -8.86
N ASP A 147 -3.81 -7.08 -10.12
CA ASP A 147 -3.86 -8.48 -10.60
C ASP A 147 -2.67 -9.34 -10.13
N SER A 148 -1.62 -8.70 -9.62
CA SER A 148 -0.40 -9.36 -9.19
C SER A 148 -0.41 -9.86 -7.74
N VAL A 149 -1.41 -9.50 -6.94
CA VAL A 149 -1.49 -9.95 -5.55
C VAL A 149 -2.30 -11.24 -5.45
N SER A 150 -1.62 -12.37 -5.35
CA SER A 150 -2.25 -13.66 -5.15
C SER A 150 -2.57 -13.90 -3.67
N GLY A 151 -3.85 -13.88 -3.33
CA GLY A 151 -4.33 -14.22 -2.00
C GLY A 151 -4.32 -13.06 -0.99
N TYR A 152 -4.85 -13.31 0.19
CA TYR A 152 -4.96 -12.33 1.28
C TYR A 152 -3.60 -12.06 1.93
N VAL A 153 -3.19 -10.80 1.94
CA VAL A 153 -1.93 -10.36 2.57
C VAL A 153 -2.14 -10.20 4.07
N ASN A 154 -1.61 -11.15 4.85
CA ASN A 154 -1.72 -11.17 6.32
C ASN A 154 -0.36 -11.03 7.03
N ILE A 155 0.60 -10.40 6.39
CA ILE A 155 1.93 -10.14 6.92
C ILE A 155 2.27 -8.65 6.83
N PRO A 156 3.20 -8.14 7.67
CA PRO A 156 3.68 -6.77 7.52
C PRO A 156 4.34 -6.54 6.17
N PHE A 157 3.99 -5.44 5.52
CA PHE A 157 4.63 -5.01 4.29
C PHE A 157 6.00 -4.41 4.58
N THR A 158 7.05 -4.94 3.96
CA THR A 158 8.42 -4.44 4.12
C THR A 158 9.12 -4.38 2.76
N LYS A 159 10.20 -3.61 2.66
CA LYS A 159 11.03 -3.59 1.44
C LYS A 159 11.50 -4.99 1.01
N LYS A 160 11.76 -5.88 1.98
CA LYS A 160 12.24 -7.24 1.71
C LYS A 160 11.19 -8.16 1.11
N ASN A 161 9.91 -7.96 1.48
CA ASN A 161 8.83 -8.80 1.00
C ASN A 161 8.02 -8.15 -0.14
N PHE A 162 8.35 -6.91 -0.53
CA PHE A 162 7.67 -6.20 -1.62
C PHE A 162 7.68 -7.02 -2.92
N GLY A 163 8.82 -7.59 -3.30
CA GLY A 163 8.93 -8.41 -4.49
C GLY A 163 7.99 -9.64 -4.52
N LYS A 164 7.51 -10.09 -3.36
CA LYS A 164 6.53 -11.19 -3.28
C LYS A 164 5.11 -10.77 -3.65
N PHE A 165 4.84 -9.48 -3.66
CA PHE A 165 3.53 -8.91 -3.97
C PHE A 165 3.43 -8.38 -5.41
N VAL A 166 4.56 -8.25 -6.11
CA VAL A 166 4.65 -7.62 -7.43
C VAL A 166 4.98 -8.64 -8.55
N ASN A 167 5.32 -9.88 -8.19
CA ASN A 167 5.64 -10.92 -9.17
C ASN A 167 4.42 -11.81 -9.41
#